data_5f5d05c21a21e2ce0e52789f7b782c91
#
_entry.id   5f5d05c21a21e2ce0e52789f7b782c91
#
_cell.length_a   1.000
_cell.length_b   1.000
_cell.length_c   1.000
_cell.angle_alpha   90.00
_cell.angle_beta   90.00
_cell.angle_gamma   90.00
#
_symmetry.space_group_name_H-M   'P 1'
#
loop_
_entity.id
_entity.type
_entity.pdbx_description
1 polymer ?
#
loop_
_entity_poly.entity_id
_entity_poly.type
_entity_poly.pdbx_seq_one_letter_code
_entity_poly.pdbx_strand_id
1 'polypeptide(L)'
;MYKFKTIYISYDGMTDPLGQSQVIPYLLGLSKHNIEIHLISFEKAEKYSNKKHHIENLFIDSNIIWHPLKYHQKPPVISTLLDIWHLRKKVNEILIKNNISLVHCRSYISALVGGSLKKDKGIPFIFDMRGFWADERVDGNIWNLKNPLFKIIYNFFKAKEKQFIIQSDKIVSLTNNAKNEILNWQLNGINNSKIQVIPCCADLNHFSLYAINAVQLKSLQKMLAIAEDDFVVSYVGSLGTWYMIDEMMEMFKVLSVKIPKSKFLIVTADEPDIAYNAAKKLNIPKALIVVKKAERSEVPYLIALSKFSIFFIKPSYSKKASSPTKLAEILGMGVPVICNSNVGDVQSIVEEGNVGVVINEFNKAQYEIAIERMIALLPADNISIANYAKKYASLEDGINKYLKIYTDIFNTKSDDRTPL
;
A
#
# COMPACT_ATOMS: atom_id res chain seq x y z
N MET A 1 31.76 -3.82 -14.19
CA MET A 1 31.76 -3.49 -12.73
C MET A 1 30.65 -4.27 -12.08
N TYR A 2 30.95 -5.05 -11.02
CA TYR A 2 30.02 -6.04 -10.51
C TYR A 2 28.81 -5.45 -9.86
N LYS A 3 27.66 -5.92 -10.30
CA LYS A 3 26.35 -5.66 -9.73
C LYS A 3 26.23 -6.36 -8.38
N PHE A 4 25.74 -5.64 -7.40
CA PHE A 4 25.24 -6.30 -6.20
C PHE A 4 24.07 -7.19 -6.58
N LYS A 5 24.05 -8.42 -6.05
CA LYS A 5 22.97 -9.37 -6.29
C LYS A 5 22.13 -9.50 -5.05
N THR A 6 20.83 -9.36 -5.20
CA THR A 6 19.87 -9.48 -4.10
C THR A 6 18.76 -10.46 -4.44
N ILE A 7 18.23 -11.14 -3.44
CA ILE A 7 16.95 -11.85 -3.55
C ILE A 7 15.89 -10.96 -2.92
N TYR A 8 14.86 -10.62 -3.70
CA TYR A 8 13.66 -9.97 -3.20
C TYR A 8 12.54 -11.00 -3.09
N ILE A 9 11.96 -11.16 -1.91
CA ILE A 9 10.92 -12.16 -1.65
C ILE A 9 9.62 -11.43 -1.32
N SER A 10 8.58 -11.72 -2.11
CA SER A 10 7.21 -11.27 -1.87
C SER A 10 6.26 -12.47 -1.83
N TYR A 11 5.46 -12.57 -0.76
CA TYR A 11 4.37 -13.56 -0.72
C TYR A 11 3.16 -13.10 -1.53
N ASP A 12 3.10 -11.80 -1.89
CA ASP A 12 2.15 -11.24 -2.85
C ASP A 12 2.63 -11.54 -4.28
N GLY A 13 1.69 -11.84 -5.18
CA GLY A 13 1.97 -12.07 -6.60
C GLY A 13 2.20 -10.77 -7.38
N MET A 14 3.06 -10.82 -8.39
CA MET A 14 3.29 -9.69 -9.30
C MET A 14 2.11 -9.47 -10.24
N THR A 15 1.30 -10.49 -10.46
CA THR A 15 0.04 -10.42 -11.24
C THR A 15 -1.13 -9.84 -10.44
N ASP A 16 -1.00 -9.67 -9.12
CA ASP A 16 -1.96 -8.97 -8.27
C ASP A 16 -1.79 -7.45 -8.35
N PRO A 17 -2.84 -6.64 -8.13
CA PRO A 17 -2.76 -5.17 -8.14
C PRO A 17 -1.70 -4.62 -7.19
N LEU A 18 -1.51 -5.25 -6.02
CA LEU A 18 -0.51 -4.84 -5.04
C LEU A 18 0.93 -5.05 -5.55
N GLY A 19 1.20 -6.18 -6.21
CA GLY A 19 2.49 -6.44 -6.86
C GLY A 19 2.80 -5.40 -7.94
N GLN A 20 1.81 -5.09 -8.78
CA GLN A 20 1.96 -4.12 -9.87
C GLN A 20 2.15 -2.68 -9.37
N SER A 21 1.54 -2.28 -8.27
CA SER A 21 1.62 -0.91 -7.76
C SER A 21 2.69 -0.68 -6.69
N GLN A 22 3.00 -1.69 -5.87
CA GLN A 22 3.82 -1.55 -4.67
C GLN A 22 5.08 -2.43 -4.63
N VAL A 23 5.36 -3.21 -5.70
CA VAL A 23 6.58 -4.00 -5.80
C VAL A 23 7.32 -3.69 -7.09
N ILE A 24 6.70 -3.95 -8.25
CA ILE A 24 7.35 -3.81 -9.58
C ILE A 24 7.97 -2.41 -9.77
N PRO A 25 7.27 -1.27 -9.51
CA PRO A 25 7.85 0.05 -9.77
C PRO A 25 9.11 0.33 -8.95
N TYR A 26 9.13 -0.10 -7.68
CA TYR A 26 10.32 0.06 -6.84
C TYR A 26 11.50 -0.78 -7.34
N LEU A 27 11.24 -2.04 -7.73
CA LEU A 27 12.30 -2.93 -8.20
C LEU A 27 12.86 -2.48 -9.56
N LEU A 28 12.01 -2.00 -10.47
CA LEU A 28 12.44 -1.39 -11.72
C LEU A 28 13.33 -0.16 -11.47
N GLY A 29 12.98 0.67 -10.49
CA GLY A 29 13.82 1.79 -10.07
C GLY A 29 15.16 1.34 -9.52
N LEU A 30 15.18 0.40 -8.58
CA LEU A 30 16.40 -0.13 -7.98
C LEU A 30 17.31 -0.84 -9.01
N SER A 31 16.74 -1.56 -9.97
CA SER A 31 17.50 -2.29 -10.99
C SER A 31 18.34 -1.38 -11.91
N LYS A 32 18.00 -0.08 -11.99
CA LYS A 32 18.78 0.92 -12.73
C LYS A 32 20.10 1.27 -12.07
N HIS A 33 20.32 0.91 -10.80
CA HIS A 33 21.49 1.25 -10.00
C HIS A 33 22.50 0.10 -9.87
N ASN A 34 22.70 -0.69 -10.93
CA ASN A 34 23.62 -1.83 -10.97
C ASN A 34 23.32 -2.93 -9.93
N ILE A 35 22.07 -3.10 -9.56
CA ILE A 35 21.58 -4.14 -8.66
C ILE A 35 20.87 -5.21 -9.50
N GLU A 36 21.38 -6.45 -9.45
CA GLU A 36 20.69 -7.62 -10.01
C GLU A 36 19.71 -8.17 -8.98
N ILE A 37 18.46 -8.27 -9.35
CA ILE A 37 17.37 -8.62 -8.42
C ILE A 37 16.76 -9.96 -8.84
N HIS A 38 16.93 -10.99 -8.02
CA HIS A 38 16.17 -12.24 -8.12
C HIS A 38 14.84 -12.07 -7.40
N LEU A 39 13.77 -11.76 -8.13
CA LEU A 39 12.44 -11.58 -7.59
C LEU A 39 11.72 -12.92 -7.46
N ILE A 40 11.41 -13.34 -6.24
CA ILE A 40 10.57 -14.51 -5.97
C ILE A 40 9.19 -14.01 -5.53
N SER A 41 8.13 -14.48 -6.19
CA SER A 41 6.74 -14.13 -5.87
C SER A 41 5.82 -15.34 -5.94
N PHE A 42 4.64 -15.27 -5.30
CA PHE A 42 3.66 -16.33 -5.29
C PHE A 42 2.44 -15.94 -6.12
N GLU A 43 2.23 -16.65 -7.22
CA GLU A 43 1.24 -16.31 -8.23
C GLU A 43 -0.01 -17.18 -8.13
N LYS A 44 -1.17 -16.53 -8.14
CA LYS A 44 -2.47 -17.20 -8.26
C LYS A 44 -2.65 -17.67 -9.69
N ALA A 45 -2.99 -18.95 -9.89
CA ALA A 45 -2.99 -19.60 -11.19
C ALA A 45 -3.76 -18.83 -12.28
N GLU A 46 -4.98 -18.39 -11.99
CA GLU A 46 -5.84 -17.65 -12.91
C GLU A 46 -5.21 -16.31 -13.34
N LYS A 47 -4.73 -15.52 -12.37
CA LYS A 47 -4.10 -14.23 -12.68
C LYS A 47 -2.78 -14.39 -13.39
N TYR A 48 -2.03 -15.44 -13.05
CA TYR A 48 -0.77 -15.76 -13.68
C TYR A 48 -0.95 -16.11 -15.16
N SER A 49 -1.91 -16.99 -15.50
CA SER A 49 -2.19 -17.33 -16.90
C SER A 49 -2.55 -16.09 -17.74
N ASN A 50 -3.29 -15.15 -17.16
CA ASN A 50 -3.77 -13.98 -17.89
C ASN A 50 -2.73 -12.85 -18.01
N LYS A 51 -1.82 -12.71 -17.04
CA LYS A 51 -0.93 -11.53 -16.95
C LYS A 51 0.55 -11.85 -17.02
N LYS A 52 0.95 -13.13 -17.09
CA LYS A 52 2.36 -13.55 -17.11
C LYS A 52 3.19 -12.79 -18.12
N HIS A 53 2.78 -12.80 -19.40
CA HIS A 53 3.52 -12.14 -20.47
C HIS A 53 3.61 -10.63 -20.28
N HIS A 54 2.56 -10.00 -19.75
CA HIS A 54 2.62 -8.58 -19.43
C HIS A 54 3.68 -8.28 -18.37
N ILE A 55 3.76 -9.09 -17.30
CA ILE A 55 4.77 -8.92 -16.25
C ILE A 55 6.18 -9.21 -16.78
N GLU A 56 6.36 -10.28 -17.57
CA GLU A 56 7.64 -10.61 -18.19
C GLU A 56 8.16 -9.45 -19.06
N ASN A 57 7.27 -8.85 -19.86
CA ASN A 57 7.62 -7.71 -20.71
C ASN A 57 8.11 -6.49 -19.91
N LEU A 58 7.60 -6.25 -18.71
CA LEU A 58 8.07 -5.15 -17.86
C LEU A 58 9.52 -5.34 -17.39
N PHE A 59 10.04 -6.57 -17.42
CA PHE A 59 11.39 -6.89 -16.93
C PHE A 59 12.44 -7.07 -18.04
N ILE A 60 12.07 -7.05 -19.34
CA ILE A 60 12.97 -7.35 -20.47
C ILE A 60 14.25 -6.50 -20.41
N ASP A 61 14.12 -5.18 -20.23
CA ASP A 61 15.25 -4.26 -20.22
C ASP A 61 15.74 -3.92 -18.80
N SER A 62 15.42 -4.77 -17.84
CA SER A 62 15.81 -4.58 -16.44
C SER A 62 16.80 -5.63 -15.95
N ASN A 63 17.43 -5.37 -14.81
CA ASN A 63 18.27 -6.34 -14.13
C ASN A 63 17.45 -7.21 -13.13
N ILE A 64 16.21 -7.55 -13.48
CA ILE A 64 15.31 -8.34 -12.65
C ILE A 64 15.12 -9.72 -13.27
N ILE A 65 15.40 -10.77 -12.50
CA ILE A 65 15.16 -12.16 -12.87
C ILE A 65 13.97 -12.65 -12.04
N TRP A 66 12.83 -12.81 -12.69
CA TRP A 66 11.60 -13.20 -12.01
C TRP A 66 11.49 -14.71 -11.84
N HIS A 67 11.18 -15.15 -10.63
CA HIS A 67 10.99 -16.55 -10.23
C HIS A 67 9.59 -16.72 -9.66
N PRO A 68 8.54 -16.84 -10.50
CA PRO A 68 7.18 -17.07 -10.01
C PRO A 68 7.04 -18.46 -9.40
N LEU A 69 6.48 -18.55 -8.20
CA LEU A 69 6.07 -19.76 -7.53
C LEU A 69 4.54 -19.83 -7.50
N LYS A 70 3.99 -21.05 -7.50
CA LYS A 70 2.56 -21.25 -7.38
C LYS A 70 2.11 -20.93 -5.96
N TYR A 71 1.07 -20.11 -5.83
CA TYR A 71 0.38 -19.85 -4.57
C TYR A 71 -0.63 -20.96 -4.26
N HIS A 72 -0.57 -21.54 -3.06
CA HIS A 72 -1.51 -22.56 -2.59
C HIS A 72 -2.43 -21.93 -1.53
N GLN A 73 -3.74 -21.99 -1.77
CA GLN A 73 -4.73 -21.35 -0.91
C GLN A 73 -5.32 -22.31 0.14
N LYS A 74 -5.46 -23.58 -0.20
CA LYS A 74 -6.15 -24.59 0.62
C LYS A 74 -5.34 -25.86 0.75
N PRO A 75 -5.43 -26.56 1.91
CA PRO A 75 -6.08 -26.13 3.15
C PRO A 75 -5.27 -25.05 3.87
N PRO A 76 -5.90 -24.18 4.67
CA PRO A 76 -5.20 -23.14 5.42
C PRO A 76 -4.07 -23.71 6.28
N VAL A 77 -3.01 -22.95 6.54
CA VAL A 77 -1.80 -23.31 7.27
C VAL A 77 -0.92 -24.31 6.51
N ILE A 78 -1.44 -25.49 6.12
CA ILE A 78 -0.68 -26.51 5.40
C ILE A 78 -0.20 -25.97 4.04
N SER A 79 -1.08 -25.28 3.31
CA SER A 79 -0.69 -24.61 2.05
C SER A 79 0.44 -23.61 2.24
N THR A 80 0.39 -22.81 3.32
CA THR A 80 1.46 -21.85 3.65
C THR A 80 2.78 -22.57 4.00
N LEU A 81 2.74 -23.69 4.71
CA LEU A 81 3.95 -24.47 5.01
C LEU A 81 4.55 -25.07 3.72
N LEU A 82 3.71 -25.55 2.81
CA LEU A 82 4.14 -26.01 1.48
C LEU A 82 4.78 -24.86 0.68
N ASP A 83 4.18 -23.69 0.69
CA ASP A 83 4.73 -22.52 0.02
C ASP A 83 6.09 -22.12 0.60
N ILE A 84 6.25 -22.12 1.92
CA ILE A 84 7.53 -21.86 2.58
C ILE A 84 8.58 -22.91 2.19
N TRP A 85 8.21 -24.17 2.03
CA TRP A 85 9.11 -25.22 1.57
C TRP A 85 9.58 -24.95 0.13
N HIS A 86 8.67 -24.64 -0.80
CA HIS A 86 9.00 -24.27 -2.18
C HIS A 86 9.88 -23.01 -2.23
N LEU A 87 9.57 -22.01 -1.38
CA LEU A 87 10.37 -20.79 -1.25
C LEU A 87 11.82 -21.11 -0.85
N ARG A 88 12.01 -21.92 0.20
CA ARG A 88 13.34 -22.32 0.66
C ARG A 88 14.13 -23.08 -0.41
N LYS A 89 13.46 -23.99 -1.13
CA LYS A 89 14.07 -24.71 -2.25
C LYS A 89 14.54 -23.73 -3.33
N LYS A 90 13.67 -22.79 -3.77
CA LYS A 90 14.01 -21.79 -4.79
C LYS A 90 15.13 -20.88 -4.36
N VAL A 91 15.10 -20.39 -3.12
CA VAL A 91 16.18 -19.56 -2.55
C VAL A 91 17.51 -20.32 -2.56
N ASN A 92 17.55 -21.59 -2.15
CA ASN A 92 18.77 -22.38 -2.17
C ASN A 92 19.31 -22.61 -3.60
N GLU A 93 18.43 -22.85 -4.60
CA GLU A 93 18.81 -22.94 -6.01
C GLU A 93 19.49 -21.66 -6.50
N ILE A 94 18.98 -20.49 -6.10
CA ILE A 94 19.56 -19.20 -6.47
C ILE A 94 20.91 -18.99 -5.77
N LEU A 95 21.00 -19.31 -4.48
CA LEU A 95 22.23 -19.17 -3.69
C LEU A 95 23.39 -20.05 -4.19
N ILE A 96 23.10 -21.24 -4.71
CA ILE A 96 24.12 -22.13 -5.29
C ILE A 96 24.74 -21.52 -6.56
N LYS A 97 23.92 -20.81 -7.35
CA LYS A 97 24.34 -20.27 -8.65
C LYS A 97 24.82 -18.82 -8.60
N ASN A 98 24.55 -18.11 -7.52
CA ASN A 98 24.78 -16.68 -7.41
C ASN A 98 25.37 -16.29 -6.06
N ASN A 99 26.31 -15.34 -6.08
CA ASN A 99 26.84 -14.74 -4.86
C ASN A 99 25.86 -13.64 -4.39
N ILE A 100 24.89 -14.03 -3.58
CA ILE A 100 23.87 -13.11 -3.06
C ILE A 100 24.41 -12.31 -1.88
N SER A 101 24.32 -11.00 -1.98
CA SER A 101 24.82 -10.07 -0.96
C SER A 101 23.77 -9.68 0.08
N LEU A 102 22.46 -9.78 -0.27
CA LEU A 102 21.35 -9.29 0.53
C LEU A 102 20.07 -10.07 0.23
N VAL A 103 19.23 -10.27 1.24
CA VAL A 103 17.84 -10.74 1.04
C VAL A 103 16.86 -9.66 1.52
N HIS A 104 16.00 -9.19 0.64
CA HIS A 104 14.92 -8.27 0.98
C HIS A 104 13.62 -9.05 1.19
N CYS A 105 13.13 -9.05 2.41
CA CYS A 105 11.95 -9.81 2.82
C CYS A 105 10.74 -8.88 2.97
N ARG A 106 9.80 -8.95 2.01
CA ARG A 106 8.53 -8.25 2.11
C ARG A 106 7.57 -9.05 2.96
N SER A 107 7.19 -8.51 4.10
CA SER A 107 6.27 -9.09 5.08
C SER A 107 6.81 -10.35 5.80
N TYR A 108 5.99 -10.96 6.63
CA TYR A 108 6.37 -11.93 7.65
C TYR A 108 6.75 -13.31 7.09
N ILE A 109 6.01 -13.81 6.10
CA ILE A 109 6.28 -15.13 5.50
C ILE A 109 7.67 -15.13 4.84
N SER A 110 8.00 -14.08 4.12
CA SER A 110 9.32 -13.89 3.52
C SER A 110 10.43 -13.81 4.59
N ALA A 111 10.16 -13.13 5.70
CA ALA A 111 11.11 -12.95 6.80
C ALA A 111 11.44 -14.26 7.54
N LEU A 112 10.56 -15.27 7.50
CA LEU A 112 10.89 -16.60 8.02
C LEU A 112 12.11 -17.22 7.30
N VAL A 113 12.24 -16.94 6.01
CA VAL A 113 13.38 -17.41 5.22
C VAL A 113 14.59 -16.49 5.41
N GLY A 114 14.41 -15.17 5.36
CA GLY A 114 15.48 -14.20 5.58
C GLY A 114 16.17 -14.37 6.92
N GLY A 115 15.41 -14.53 8.00
CA GLY A 115 15.93 -14.77 9.33
C GLY A 115 16.73 -16.08 9.45
N SER A 116 16.30 -17.17 8.76
CA SER A 116 17.08 -18.43 8.69
C SER A 116 18.39 -18.19 7.94
N LEU A 117 18.37 -17.49 6.81
CA LEU A 117 19.59 -17.23 6.02
C LEU A 117 20.60 -16.35 6.77
N LYS A 118 20.13 -15.37 7.54
CA LYS A 118 20.98 -14.58 8.41
C LYS A 118 21.66 -15.43 9.46
N LYS A 119 20.89 -16.31 10.13
CA LYS A 119 21.40 -17.20 11.18
C LYS A 119 22.38 -18.24 10.62
N ASP A 120 22.01 -18.91 9.52
CA ASP A 120 22.71 -20.10 9.05
C ASP A 120 23.87 -19.77 8.09
N LYS A 121 23.81 -18.64 7.39
CA LYS A 121 24.79 -18.26 6.33
C LYS A 121 25.35 -16.84 6.49
N GLY A 122 24.95 -16.08 7.50
CA GLY A 122 25.39 -14.69 7.71
C GLY A 122 24.94 -13.72 6.62
N ILE A 123 23.96 -14.09 5.77
CA ILE A 123 23.47 -13.21 4.71
C ILE A 123 22.60 -12.12 5.33
N PRO A 124 22.92 -10.83 5.13
CA PRO A 124 22.09 -9.74 5.64
C PRO A 124 20.68 -9.80 5.08
N PHE A 125 19.70 -9.36 5.87
CA PHE A 125 18.34 -9.22 5.36
C PHE A 125 17.67 -7.94 5.83
N ILE A 126 16.83 -7.40 4.95
CA ILE A 126 15.90 -6.31 5.23
C ILE A 126 14.55 -6.93 5.62
N PHE A 127 14.01 -6.51 6.76
CA PHE A 127 12.62 -6.79 7.11
C PHE A 127 11.74 -5.61 6.67
N ASP A 128 11.18 -5.70 5.47
CA ASP A 128 10.15 -4.77 4.99
C ASP A 128 8.80 -5.20 5.56
N MET A 129 8.48 -4.66 6.73
CA MET A 129 7.44 -5.16 7.62
C MET A 129 6.03 -5.05 7.03
N ARG A 130 5.75 -4.01 6.26
CA ARG A 130 4.45 -3.71 5.59
C ARG A 130 3.25 -3.60 6.52
N GLY A 131 3.45 -3.59 7.82
CA GLY A 131 2.40 -3.45 8.83
C GLY A 131 2.50 -4.47 9.95
N PHE A 132 1.63 -4.36 10.95
CA PHE A 132 1.46 -5.33 12.03
C PHE A 132 0.59 -6.49 11.52
N TRP A 133 1.18 -7.35 10.69
CA TRP A 133 0.45 -8.35 9.89
C TRP A 133 -0.37 -9.33 10.74
N ALA A 134 0.17 -9.82 11.88
CA ALA A 134 -0.55 -10.74 12.74
C ALA A 134 -1.76 -10.06 13.42
N ASP A 135 -1.56 -8.82 13.88
CA ASP A 135 -2.63 -8.02 14.47
C ASP A 135 -3.70 -7.69 13.43
N GLU A 136 -3.30 -7.38 12.19
CA GLU A 136 -4.24 -7.11 11.10
C GLU A 136 -5.15 -8.31 10.81
N ARG A 137 -4.65 -9.54 10.94
CA ARG A 137 -5.47 -10.75 10.79
C ARG A 137 -6.52 -10.88 11.89
N VAL A 138 -6.19 -10.45 13.09
CA VAL A 138 -7.13 -10.44 14.25
C VAL A 138 -8.13 -9.30 14.11
N ASP A 139 -7.65 -8.08 13.90
CA ASP A 139 -8.48 -6.88 13.76
C ASP A 139 -9.47 -7.00 12.59
N GLY A 140 -9.05 -7.69 11.51
CA GLY A 140 -9.86 -7.99 10.32
C GLY A 140 -10.78 -9.22 10.46
N ASN A 141 -10.88 -9.81 11.66
CA ASN A 141 -11.69 -11.00 11.93
C ASN A 141 -11.33 -12.24 11.09
N ILE A 142 -10.11 -12.30 10.51
CA ILE A 142 -9.61 -13.47 9.78
C ILE A 142 -9.15 -14.54 10.77
N TRP A 143 -8.51 -14.13 11.87
CA TRP A 143 -8.11 -15.03 12.95
C TRP A 143 -8.95 -14.75 14.20
N ASN A 144 -9.90 -15.64 14.48
CA ASN A 144 -10.64 -15.59 15.74
C ASN A 144 -9.80 -16.23 16.86
N LEU A 145 -9.29 -15.44 17.79
CA LEU A 145 -8.43 -15.91 18.89
C LEU A 145 -9.15 -16.80 19.92
N LYS A 146 -10.47 -16.94 19.85
CA LYS A 146 -11.21 -17.98 20.61
C LYS A 146 -10.90 -19.38 20.08
N ASN A 147 -10.46 -19.49 18.80
CA ASN A 147 -9.99 -20.75 18.24
C ASN A 147 -8.53 -20.99 18.68
N PRO A 148 -8.22 -22.10 19.39
CA PRO A 148 -6.88 -22.40 19.89
C PRO A 148 -5.80 -22.41 18.79
N LEU A 149 -6.13 -22.92 17.61
CA LEU A 149 -5.20 -22.97 16.47
C LEU A 149 -4.78 -21.56 16.04
N PHE A 150 -5.74 -20.66 15.85
CA PHE A 150 -5.42 -19.28 15.45
C PHE A 150 -4.68 -18.51 16.56
N LYS A 151 -4.97 -18.80 17.83
CA LYS A 151 -4.24 -18.23 18.96
C LYS A 151 -2.76 -18.69 18.97
N ILE A 152 -2.49 -19.96 18.69
CA ILE A 152 -1.12 -20.48 18.57
C ILE A 152 -0.39 -19.81 17.41
N ILE A 153 -1.03 -19.70 16.23
CA ILE A 153 -0.45 -19.06 15.05
C ILE A 153 -0.16 -17.57 15.32
N TYR A 154 -1.10 -16.86 15.93
CA TYR A 154 -0.93 -15.47 16.32
C TYR A 154 0.28 -15.29 17.24
N ASN A 155 0.34 -16.05 18.33
CA ASN A 155 1.44 -15.98 19.28
C ASN A 155 2.80 -16.32 18.63
N PHE A 156 2.82 -17.31 17.72
CA PHE A 156 4.00 -17.65 16.95
C PHE A 156 4.48 -16.46 16.12
N PHE A 157 3.58 -15.79 15.36
CA PHE A 157 3.98 -14.66 14.53
C PHE A 157 4.32 -13.42 15.35
N LYS A 158 3.69 -13.19 16.52
CA LYS A 158 4.10 -12.09 17.42
C LYS A 158 5.49 -12.33 18.02
N ALA A 159 5.84 -13.56 18.35
CA ALA A 159 7.20 -13.90 18.76
C ALA A 159 8.21 -13.73 17.60
N LYS A 160 7.85 -14.19 16.40
CA LYS A 160 8.67 -14.03 15.19
C LYS A 160 8.85 -12.57 14.77
N GLU A 161 7.83 -11.74 14.92
CA GLU A 161 7.89 -10.30 14.66
C GLU A 161 9.03 -9.65 15.44
N LYS A 162 9.08 -9.86 16.75
CA LYS A 162 10.17 -9.36 17.60
C LYS A 162 11.52 -9.93 17.17
N GLN A 163 11.56 -11.23 16.84
CA GLN A 163 12.78 -11.88 16.37
C GLN A 163 13.28 -11.28 15.04
N PHE A 164 12.40 -11.05 14.06
CA PHE A 164 12.75 -10.43 12.77
C PHE A 164 13.29 -9.01 12.96
N ILE A 165 12.63 -8.23 13.83
CA ILE A 165 13.05 -6.87 14.17
C ILE A 165 14.46 -6.87 14.76
N ILE A 166 14.77 -7.78 15.68
CA ILE A 166 16.10 -7.88 16.31
C ILE A 166 17.15 -8.35 15.31
N GLN A 167 16.86 -9.37 14.50
CA GLN A 167 17.82 -10.05 13.62
C GLN A 167 18.07 -9.33 12.29
N SER A 168 17.12 -8.57 11.78
CA SER A 168 17.29 -7.86 10.50
C SER A 168 18.39 -6.79 10.59
N ASP A 169 19.05 -6.54 9.48
CA ASP A 169 20.07 -5.48 9.39
C ASP A 169 19.41 -4.11 9.26
N LYS A 170 18.28 -4.04 8.55
CA LYS A 170 17.42 -2.85 8.48
C LYS A 170 15.96 -3.25 8.50
N ILE A 171 15.12 -2.36 9.01
CA ILE A 171 13.67 -2.49 9.06
C ILE A 171 13.06 -1.39 8.22
N VAL A 172 12.08 -1.72 7.39
CA VAL A 172 11.25 -0.74 6.71
C VAL A 172 9.86 -0.74 7.34
N SER A 173 9.46 0.41 7.84
CA SER A 173 8.10 0.68 8.32
C SER A 173 7.36 1.58 7.33
N LEU A 174 6.05 1.43 7.22
CA LEU A 174 5.24 2.29 6.35
C LEU A 174 4.93 3.65 6.98
N THR A 175 5.00 3.76 8.32
CA THR A 175 4.56 4.94 9.05
C THR A 175 5.49 5.26 10.21
N ASN A 176 5.54 6.54 10.59
CA ASN A 176 6.21 6.97 11.81
C ASN A 176 5.50 6.43 13.05
N ASN A 177 4.17 6.34 13.03
CA ASN A 177 3.40 5.77 14.13
C ASN A 177 3.80 4.31 14.43
N ALA A 178 3.99 3.48 13.40
CA ALA A 178 4.48 2.11 13.59
C ALA A 178 5.95 2.08 14.01
N LYS A 179 6.80 2.96 13.47
CA LYS A 179 8.19 3.09 13.92
C LYS A 179 8.27 3.43 15.40
N ASN A 180 7.49 4.42 15.86
CA ASN A 180 7.43 4.81 17.27
C ASN A 180 6.91 3.66 18.15
N GLU A 181 5.89 2.93 17.69
CA GLU A 181 5.37 1.74 18.37
C GLU A 181 6.47 0.69 18.56
N ILE A 182 7.26 0.38 17.50
CA ILE A 182 8.37 -0.58 17.57
C ILE A 182 9.46 -0.11 18.54
N LEU A 183 9.79 1.18 18.53
CA LEU A 183 10.78 1.75 19.47
C LEU A 183 10.31 1.66 20.91
N ASN A 184 9.01 1.85 21.16
CA ASN A 184 8.40 1.73 22.49
C ASN A 184 8.41 0.28 23.03
N TRP A 185 8.61 -0.73 22.19
CA TRP A 185 8.80 -2.11 22.65
C TRP A 185 10.14 -2.33 23.35
N GLN A 186 11.07 -1.37 23.31
CA GLN A 186 12.37 -1.38 23.98
C GLN A 186 13.18 -2.67 23.71
N LEU A 187 13.11 -3.18 22.49
CA LEU A 187 13.84 -4.37 22.10
C LEU A 187 15.35 -4.07 22.00
N ASN A 188 16.15 -5.01 22.49
CA ASN A 188 17.62 -4.84 22.50
C ASN A 188 18.18 -4.64 21.09
N GLY A 189 19.07 -3.65 20.95
CA GLY A 189 19.72 -3.30 19.67
C GLY A 189 18.82 -2.56 18.68
N ILE A 190 17.61 -2.16 19.07
CA ILE A 190 16.67 -1.41 18.21
C ILE A 190 16.74 0.09 18.53
N ASN A 191 17.01 0.88 17.50
CA ASN A 191 17.09 2.34 17.58
C ASN A 191 16.57 3.00 16.30
N ASN A 192 16.55 4.32 16.28
CA ASN A 192 16.06 5.12 15.17
C ASN A 192 16.77 4.85 13.83
N SER A 193 18.08 4.54 13.84
CA SER A 193 18.85 4.33 12.62
C SER A 193 18.59 2.97 11.95
N LYS A 194 18.05 2.02 12.72
CA LYS A 194 17.69 0.68 12.20
C LYS A 194 16.36 0.68 11.45
N ILE A 195 15.46 1.63 11.74
CA ILE A 195 14.11 1.68 11.19
C ILE A 195 13.98 2.86 10.22
N GLN A 196 13.84 2.56 8.93
CA GLN A 196 13.56 3.54 7.89
C GLN A 196 12.05 3.58 7.61
N VAL A 197 11.48 4.78 7.56
CA VAL A 197 10.07 4.95 7.14
C VAL A 197 10.03 5.20 5.64
N ILE A 198 9.32 4.29 4.94
CA ILE A 198 9.03 4.39 3.50
C ILE A 198 7.52 4.12 3.34
N PRO A 199 6.70 5.15 3.12
CA PRO A 199 5.26 4.99 2.95
C PRO A 199 4.92 4.22 1.67
N CYS A 200 3.66 3.90 1.47
CA CYS A 200 3.17 3.47 0.16
C CYS A 200 3.23 4.66 -0.80
N CYS A 201 4.27 4.70 -1.63
CA CYS A 201 4.44 5.74 -2.62
C CYS A 201 3.58 5.48 -3.86
N ALA A 202 3.25 6.54 -4.58
CA ALA A 202 2.56 6.48 -5.85
C ALA A 202 3.45 6.96 -7.00
N ASP A 203 3.17 6.45 -8.20
CA ASP A 203 3.74 7.00 -9.44
C ASP A 203 3.03 8.32 -9.75
N LEU A 204 3.64 9.42 -9.34
CA LEU A 204 3.09 10.77 -9.51
C LEU A 204 3.29 11.34 -10.93
N ASN A 205 3.90 10.59 -11.86
CA ASN A 205 3.82 10.88 -13.28
C ASN A 205 2.52 10.35 -13.86
N HIS A 206 2.08 9.18 -13.40
CA HIS A 206 0.79 8.60 -13.77
C HIS A 206 -0.38 9.33 -13.08
N PHE A 207 -0.26 9.62 -11.78
CA PHE A 207 -1.24 10.40 -11.01
C PHE A 207 -0.85 11.88 -11.00
N SER A 208 -1.04 12.54 -12.15
CA SER A 208 -0.66 13.93 -12.38
C SER A 208 -1.74 14.69 -13.14
N LEU A 209 -2.03 15.91 -12.69
CA LEU A 209 -2.94 16.82 -13.40
C LEU A 209 -2.47 17.10 -14.84
N TYR A 210 -1.16 17.15 -15.04
CA TYR A 210 -0.57 17.41 -16.37
C TYR A 210 -0.73 16.25 -17.34
N ALA A 211 -1.04 15.05 -16.86
CA ALA A 211 -1.30 13.88 -17.71
C ALA A 211 -2.77 13.79 -18.18
N ILE A 212 -3.65 14.67 -17.70
CA ILE A 212 -5.09 14.64 -17.99
C ILE A 212 -5.37 15.29 -19.35
N ASN A 213 -5.90 14.51 -20.29
CA ASN A 213 -6.43 15.00 -21.54
C ASN A 213 -7.87 15.52 -21.34
N ALA A 214 -8.09 16.81 -21.59
CA ALA A 214 -9.38 17.47 -21.36
C ALA A 214 -10.53 16.87 -22.21
N VAL A 215 -10.25 16.39 -23.42
CA VAL A 215 -11.27 15.78 -24.31
C VAL A 215 -11.72 14.44 -23.72
N GLN A 216 -10.75 13.62 -23.30
CA GLN A 216 -11.05 12.34 -22.66
C GLN A 216 -11.81 12.52 -21.33
N LEU A 217 -11.41 13.52 -20.51
CA LEU A 217 -12.10 13.85 -19.28
C LEU A 217 -13.57 14.21 -19.51
N LYS A 218 -13.85 15.09 -20.48
CA LYS A 218 -15.22 15.47 -20.86
C LYS A 218 -16.02 14.28 -21.38
N SER A 219 -15.41 13.43 -22.20
CA SER A 219 -16.04 12.21 -22.70
C SER A 219 -16.44 11.27 -21.57
N LEU A 220 -15.52 11.05 -20.60
CA LEU A 220 -15.77 10.21 -19.43
C LEU A 220 -16.86 10.79 -18.54
N GLN A 221 -16.83 12.11 -18.29
CA GLN A 221 -17.85 12.84 -17.53
C GLN A 221 -19.25 12.63 -18.14
N LYS A 222 -19.37 12.79 -19.46
CA LYS A 222 -20.62 12.56 -20.19
C LYS A 222 -21.10 11.09 -20.11
N MET A 223 -20.16 10.14 -20.27
CA MET A 223 -20.46 8.70 -20.16
C MET A 223 -21.02 8.34 -18.78
N LEU A 224 -20.54 8.99 -17.72
CA LEU A 224 -20.97 8.78 -16.35
C LEU A 224 -22.26 9.55 -15.98
N ALA A 225 -22.86 10.27 -16.92
CA ALA A 225 -24.03 11.14 -16.68
C ALA A 225 -23.77 12.14 -15.54
N ILE A 226 -22.55 12.69 -15.48
CA ILE A 226 -22.16 13.76 -14.56
C ILE A 226 -22.25 15.08 -15.33
N ALA A 227 -23.10 15.99 -14.87
CA ALA A 227 -23.24 17.32 -15.47
C ALA A 227 -22.03 18.22 -15.13
N GLU A 228 -21.78 19.26 -15.94
CA GLU A 228 -20.63 20.18 -15.70
C GLU A 228 -20.75 20.94 -14.38
N ASP A 229 -21.98 21.18 -13.91
CA ASP A 229 -22.30 21.86 -12.67
C ASP A 229 -22.56 20.93 -11.48
N ASP A 230 -22.39 19.60 -11.66
CA ASP A 230 -22.47 18.64 -10.56
C ASP A 230 -21.28 18.81 -9.60
N PHE A 231 -21.55 18.76 -8.29
CA PHE A 231 -20.56 18.77 -7.25
C PHE A 231 -20.10 17.32 -6.96
N VAL A 232 -19.03 16.89 -7.63
CA VAL A 232 -18.57 15.49 -7.53
C VAL A 232 -17.66 15.31 -6.32
N VAL A 233 -17.98 14.30 -5.51
CA VAL A 233 -17.12 13.76 -4.46
C VAL A 233 -16.75 12.32 -4.82
N SER A 234 -15.51 11.92 -4.61
CA SER A 234 -15.10 10.55 -4.99
C SER A 234 -14.65 9.71 -3.81
N TYR A 235 -14.73 8.40 -4.03
CA TYR A 235 -14.04 7.36 -3.29
C TYR A 235 -13.35 6.41 -4.26
N VAL A 236 -12.11 6.02 -3.99
CA VAL A 236 -11.35 5.07 -4.81
C VAL A 236 -10.87 3.90 -3.95
N GLY A 237 -11.26 2.68 -4.31
CA GLY A 237 -10.80 1.47 -3.64
C GLY A 237 -11.87 0.41 -3.42
N SER A 238 -11.55 -0.64 -2.65
CA SER A 238 -12.49 -1.70 -2.27
C SER A 238 -13.51 -1.21 -1.24
N LEU A 239 -14.67 -1.88 -1.21
CA LEU A 239 -15.82 -1.50 -0.36
C LEU A 239 -15.96 -2.38 0.89
N GLY A 240 -14.99 -3.25 1.18
CA GLY A 240 -15.15 -4.22 2.26
C GLY A 240 -14.06 -4.15 3.33
N THR A 241 -14.26 -4.94 4.38
CA THR A 241 -13.38 -5.27 5.50
C THR A 241 -12.85 -4.06 6.30
N TRP A 242 -12.09 -3.18 5.65
CA TRP A 242 -11.39 -2.06 6.30
C TRP A 242 -11.97 -0.70 5.96
N TYR A 243 -12.72 -0.61 4.85
CA TYR A 243 -13.24 0.65 4.33
C TYR A 243 -14.69 0.82 4.74
N MET A 244 -14.98 1.91 5.40
CA MET A 244 -16.22 2.19 6.10
C MET A 244 -17.22 2.85 5.14
N ILE A 245 -17.79 2.03 4.22
CA ILE A 245 -18.70 2.54 3.17
C ILE A 245 -20.01 3.11 3.77
N ASP A 246 -20.53 2.53 4.86
CA ASP A 246 -21.76 3.02 5.47
C ASP A 246 -21.53 4.44 6.05
N GLU A 247 -20.41 4.70 6.73
CA GLU A 247 -20.04 6.01 7.28
C GLU A 247 -19.72 7.03 6.19
N MET A 248 -19.08 6.60 5.10
CA MET A 248 -18.88 7.48 3.92
C MET A 248 -20.21 7.87 3.28
N MET A 249 -21.17 6.95 3.22
CA MET A 249 -22.53 7.23 2.75
C MET A 249 -23.31 8.15 3.70
N GLU A 250 -23.17 8.01 5.01
CA GLU A 250 -23.77 8.92 5.99
C GLU A 250 -23.25 10.35 5.79
N MET A 251 -21.92 10.49 5.62
CA MET A 251 -21.31 11.79 5.33
C MET A 251 -21.81 12.36 3.99
N PHE A 252 -21.88 11.52 2.95
CA PHE A 252 -22.42 11.97 1.67
C PHE A 252 -23.91 12.36 1.77
N LYS A 253 -24.71 11.70 2.60
CA LYS A 253 -26.09 12.09 2.88
C LYS A 253 -26.15 13.51 3.44
N VAL A 254 -25.30 13.85 4.40
CA VAL A 254 -25.21 15.20 4.97
C VAL A 254 -24.85 16.22 3.88
N LEU A 255 -23.84 15.89 3.06
CA LEU A 255 -23.41 16.74 1.95
C LEU A 255 -24.54 16.96 0.93
N SER A 256 -25.26 15.90 0.54
CA SER A 256 -26.32 15.98 -0.48
C SER A 256 -27.52 16.84 -0.09
N VAL A 257 -27.78 16.96 1.21
CA VAL A 257 -28.78 17.91 1.74
C VAL A 257 -28.29 19.35 1.59
N LYS A 258 -27.01 19.60 1.84
CA LYS A 258 -26.40 20.94 1.77
C LYS A 258 -26.12 21.37 0.32
N ILE A 259 -25.77 20.41 -0.55
CA ILE A 259 -25.47 20.62 -1.98
C ILE A 259 -26.31 19.64 -2.80
N PRO A 260 -27.53 20.00 -3.21
CA PRO A 260 -28.45 19.07 -3.90
C PRO A 260 -27.94 18.51 -5.24
N LYS A 261 -27.04 19.24 -5.94
CA LYS A 261 -26.38 18.78 -7.17
C LYS A 261 -25.10 17.97 -6.91
N SER A 262 -24.96 17.38 -5.73
CA SER A 262 -23.79 16.53 -5.44
C SER A 262 -23.93 15.14 -6.05
N LYS A 263 -22.79 14.56 -6.47
CA LYS A 263 -22.66 13.17 -6.92
C LYS A 263 -21.57 12.46 -6.12
N PHE A 264 -21.82 11.22 -5.71
CA PHE A 264 -20.79 10.38 -5.12
C PHE A 264 -20.28 9.39 -6.16
N LEU A 265 -19.08 9.63 -6.66
CA LEU A 265 -18.38 8.78 -7.62
C LEU A 265 -17.57 7.74 -6.87
N ILE A 266 -17.96 6.49 -6.93
CA ILE A 266 -17.32 5.36 -6.27
C ILE A 266 -16.58 4.53 -7.31
N VAL A 267 -15.27 4.59 -7.29
CA VAL A 267 -14.37 3.86 -8.19
C VAL A 267 -13.91 2.58 -7.49
N THR A 268 -14.47 1.44 -7.87
CA THR A 268 -14.21 0.16 -7.21
C THR A 268 -14.23 -1.01 -8.17
N ALA A 269 -13.51 -2.08 -7.83
CA ALA A 269 -13.60 -3.38 -8.52
C ALA A 269 -14.64 -4.30 -7.89
N ASP A 270 -15.17 -3.93 -6.72
CA ASP A 270 -16.20 -4.70 -6.01
C ASP A 270 -17.58 -4.54 -6.66
N GLU A 271 -18.53 -5.38 -6.24
CA GLU A 271 -19.89 -5.37 -6.77
C GLU A 271 -20.60 -4.04 -6.45
N PRO A 272 -21.19 -3.37 -7.47
CA PRO A 272 -21.86 -2.08 -7.31
C PRO A 272 -22.98 -2.08 -6.29
N ASP A 273 -23.63 -3.22 -6.10
CA ASP A 273 -24.76 -3.38 -5.16
C ASP A 273 -24.36 -3.08 -3.71
N ILE A 274 -23.10 -3.24 -3.33
CA ILE A 274 -22.62 -2.88 -1.99
C ILE A 274 -22.85 -1.39 -1.75
N ALA A 275 -22.45 -0.55 -2.68
CA ALA A 275 -22.64 0.91 -2.60
C ALA A 275 -24.10 1.32 -2.70
N TYR A 276 -24.84 0.73 -3.64
CA TYR A 276 -26.28 1.04 -3.80
C TYR A 276 -27.11 0.61 -2.60
N ASN A 277 -26.79 -0.51 -1.96
CA ASN A 277 -27.47 -0.96 -0.75
C ASN A 277 -27.16 -0.04 0.44
N ALA A 278 -25.92 0.44 0.58
CA ALA A 278 -25.56 1.42 1.60
C ALA A 278 -26.33 2.76 1.39
N ALA A 279 -26.43 3.23 0.15
CA ALA A 279 -27.20 4.43 -0.19
C ALA A 279 -28.71 4.26 0.09
N LYS A 280 -29.27 3.09 -0.25
CA LYS A 280 -30.69 2.76 -0.02
C LYS A 280 -31.06 2.77 1.45
N LYS A 281 -30.22 2.24 2.34
CA LYS A 281 -30.42 2.28 3.80
C LYS A 281 -30.64 3.71 4.33
N LEU A 282 -30.00 4.69 3.70
CA LEU A 282 -30.06 6.10 4.08
C LEU A 282 -31.05 6.93 3.27
N ASN A 283 -31.86 6.28 2.40
CA ASN A 283 -32.77 6.96 1.47
C ASN A 283 -32.06 8.00 0.58
N ILE A 284 -30.83 7.71 0.13
CA ILE A 284 -30.11 8.53 -0.84
C ILE A 284 -30.60 8.14 -2.24
N PRO A 285 -31.05 9.11 -3.07
CA PRO A 285 -31.48 8.84 -4.43
C PRO A 285 -30.36 8.15 -5.26
N LYS A 286 -30.70 7.04 -5.94
CA LYS A 286 -29.73 6.30 -6.76
C LYS A 286 -29.05 7.19 -7.81
N ALA A 287 -29.76 8.20 -8.31
CA ALA A 287 -29.23 9.15 -9.29
C ALA A 287 -28.06 10.00 -8.78
N LEU A 288 -27.84 10.09 -7.45
CA LEU A 288 -26.70 10.79 -6.85
C LEU A 288 -25.47 9.89 -6.70
N ILE A 289 -25.60 8.56 -6.93
CA ILE A 289 -24.53 7.59 -6.74
C ILE A 289 -24.07 7.09 -8.11
N VAL A 290 -22.79 7.24 -8.40
CA VAL A 290 -22.16 6.74 -9.62
C VAL A 290 -21.10 5.71 -9.22
N VAL A 291 -21.29 4.45 -9.63
CA VAL A 291 -20.32 3.37 -9.36
C VAL A 291 -19.65 2.99 -10.66
N LYS A 292 -18.31 3.00 -10.69
CA LYS A 292 -17.51 2.71 -11.87
C LYS A 292 -16.40 1.71 -11.52
N LYS A 293 -16.38 0.58 -12.22
CA LYS A 293 -15.20 -0.26 -12.31
C LYS A 293 -14.23 0.36 -13.31
N ALA A 294 -12.98 0.55 -12.92
CA ALA A 294 -12.00 1.25 -13.72
C ALA A 294 -10.70 0.44 -13.84
N GLU A 295 -10.07 0.53 -15.00
CA GLU A 295 -8.68 0.13 -15.17
C GLU A 295 -7.76 1.19 -14.57
N ARG A 296 -6.53 0.80 -14.20
CA ARG A 296 -5.58 1.72 -13.56
C ARG A 296 -5.35 3.02 -14.35
N SER A 297 -5.36 2.96 -15.68
CA SER A 297 -5.19 4.12 -16.57
C SER A 297 -6.36 5.11 -16.52
N GLU A 298 -7.56 4.67 -16.14
CA GLU A 298 -8.74 5.53 -16.03
C GLU A 298 -8.82 6.23 -14.68
N VAL A 299 -8.19 5.67 -13.63
CA VAL A 299 -8.32 6.18 -12.24
C VAL A 299 -7.93 7.65 -12.10
N PRO A 300 -6.83 8.16 -12.70
CA PRO A 300 -6.51 9.59 -12.64
C PRO A 300 -7.62 10.49 -13.17
N TYR A 301 -8.25 10.12 -14.27
CA TYR A 301 -9.37 10.88 -14.86
C TYR A 301 -10.59 10.92 -13.93
N LEU A 302 -10.91 9.78 -13.29
CA LEU A 302 -12.02 9.69 -12.35
C LEU A 302 -11.79 10.53 -11.09
N ILE A 303 -10.54 10.55 -10.57
CA ILE A 303 -10.16 11.43 -9.46
C ILE A 303 -10.26 12.90 -9.89
N ALA A 304 -9.80 13.25 -11.10
CA ALA A 304 -9.81 14.63 -11.61
C ALA A 304 -11.23 15.23 -11.76
N LEU A 305 -12.28 14.40 -11.84
CA LEU A 305 -13.67 14.87 -11.83
C LEU A 305 -14.12 15.41 -10.47
N SER A 306 -13.37 15.14 -9.40
CA SER A 306 -13.84 15.36 -8.03
C SER A 306 -13.39 16.70 -7.47
N LYS A 307 -14.27 17.34 -6.69
CA LYS A 307 -13.91 18.50 -5.87
C LYS A 307 -13.06 18.11 -4.67
N PHE A 308 -13.36 16.96 -4.08
CA PHE A 308 -12.55 16.30 -3.05
C PHE A 308 -12.87 14.80 -3.02
N SER A 309 -12.02 14.03 -2.35
CA SER A 309 -12.25 12.60 -2.12
C SER A 309 -12.53 12.33 -0.64
N ILE A 310 -13.33 11.29 -0.37
CA ILE A 310 -13.59 10.80 0.99
C ILE A 310 -13.00 9.39 1.08
N PHE A 311 -12.32 9.07 2.17
CA PHE A 311 -12.07 7.69 2.54
C PHE A 311 -11.99 7.53 4.06
N PHE A 312 -12.71 6.55 4.57
CA PHE A 312 -12.66 6.16 5.97
C PHE A 312 -12.14 4.74 6.11
N ILE A 313 -11.22 4.54 7.02
CA ILE A 313 -10.60 3.26 7.32
C ILE A 313 -10.87 2.94 8.80
N LYS A 314 -11.39 1.74 9.07
CA LYS A 314 -11.70 1.29 10.42
C LYS A 314 -10.46 1.40 11.31
N PRO A 315 -10.50 2.23 12.36
CA PRO A 315 -9.39 2.36 13.29
C PRO A 315 -9.16 1.06 14.05
N SER A 316 -7.90 0.66 14.17
CA SER A 316 -7.49 -0.49 14.97
C SER A 316 -6.01 -0.39 15.31
N TYR A 317 -5.53 -1.28 16.20
CA TYR A 317 -4.10 -1.31 16.54
C TYR A 317 -3.22 -1.52 15.31
N SER A 318 -3.57 -2.48 14.45
CA SER A 318 -2.79 -2.77 13.23
C SER A 318 -2.75 -1.60 12.26
N LYS A 319 -3.74 -0.72 12.27
CA LYS A 319 -3.82 0.43 11.36
C LYS A 319 -2.87 1.56 11.71
N LYS A 320 -2.21 1.54 12.87
CA LYS A 320 -1.04 2.39 13.14
C LYS A 320 0.06 2.25 12.07
N ALA A 321 0.16 1.07 11.47
CA ALA A 321 1.16 0.76 10.44
C ALA A 321 0.60 0.81 9.02
N SER A 322 -0.58 1.36 8.80
CA SER A 322 -1.20 1.46 7.47
C SER A 322 -0.83 2.76 6.77
N SER A 323 -0.37 2.66 5.53
CA SER A 323 -0.16 3.78 4.62
C SER A 323 -1.03 3.59 3.38
N PRO A 324 -2.20 4.26 3.30
CA PRO A 324 -3.11 4.08 2.17
C PRO A 324 -2.51 4.65 0.88
N THR A 325 -2.23 3.81 -0.11
CA THR A 325 -1.70 4.24 -1.42
C THR A 325 -2.60 5.29 -2.08
N LYS A 326 -3.91 5.14 -1.93
CA LYS A 326 -4.91 6.07 -2.47
C LYS A 326 -4.71 7.52 -2.00
N LEU A 327 -4.20 7.74 -0.79
CA LEU A 327 -3.92 9.10 -0.31
C LEU A 327 -2.89 9.79 -1.20
N ALA A 328 -1.78 9.11 -1.51
CA ALA A 328 -0.75 9.63 -2.40
C ALA A 328 -1.28 9.84 -3.83
N GLU A 329 -2.09 8.91 -4.34
CA GLU A 329 -2.70 8.98 -5.67
C GLU A 329 -3.67 10.16 -5.79
N ILE A 330 -4.55 10.35 -4.81
CA ILE A 330 -5.53 11.44 -4.79
C ILE A 330 -4.84 12.80 -4.66
N LEU A 331 -3.90 12.93 -3.71
CA LEU A 331 -3.16 14.17 -3.52
C LEU A 331 -2.25 14.48 -4.72
N GLY A 332 -1.70 13.45 -5.39
CA GLY A 332 -0.94 13.62 -6.63
C GLY A 332 -1.76 14.23 -7.76
N MET A 333 -3.07 13.95 -7.78
CA MET A 333 -4.04 14.58 -8.68
C MET A 333 -4.48 15.98 -8.21
N GLY A 334 -3.87 16.52 -7.14
CA GLY A 334 -4.24 17.83 -6.62
C GLY A 334 -5.62 17.88 -5.97
N VAL A 335 -6.21 16.74 -5.61
CA VAL A 335 -7.54 16.66 -5.04
C VAL A 335 -7.43 16.54 -3.52
N PRO A 336 -8.07 17.45 -2.73
CA PRO A 336 -8.05 17.38 -1.28
C PRO A 336 -8.90 16.20 -0.76
N VAL A 337 -8.69 15.81 0.51
CA VAL A 337 -9.34 14.65 1.08
C VAL A 337 -10.07 14.94 2.39
N ILE A 338 -11.20 14.22 2.62
CA ILE A 338 -11.74 14.03 3.97
C ILE A 338 -11.45 12.59 4.39
N CYS A 339 -10.78 12.42 5.53
CA CYS A 339 -10.40 11.12 6.06
C CYS A 339 -10.56 11.09 7.58
N ASN A 340 -10.34 9.93 8.18
CA ASN A 340 -10.40 9.81 9.64
C ASN A 340 -9.01 9.70 10.27
N SER A 341 -8.92 10.05 11.53
CA SER A 341 -7.77 9.85 12.41
C SER A 341 -7.50 8.38 12.72
N ASN A 342 -6.40 8.10 13.42
CA ASN A 342 -6.00 6.77 13.89
C ASN A 342 -5.69 5.74 12.78
N VAL A 343 -5.22 6.22 11.63
CA VAL A 343 -4.76 5.40 10.49
C VAL A 343 -3.36 5.83 10.09
N GLY A 344 -2.35 5.10 10.52
CA GLY A 344 -0.95 5.40 10.24
C GLY A 344 -0.61 6.87 10.47
N ASP A 345 0.05 7.47 9.50
CA ASP A 345 0.42 8.91 9.52
C ASP A 345 -0.57 9.79 8.74
N VAL A 346 -1.77 9.27 8.40
CA VAL A 346 -2.75 9.99 7.55
C VAL A 346 -3.11 11.36 8.12
N GLN A 347 -3.36 11.43 9.43
CA GLN A 347 -3.73 12.68 10.10
C GLN A 347 -2.62 13.73 9.97
N SER A 348 -1.39 13.40 10.35
CA SER A 348 -0.26 14.34 10.27
C SER A 348 0.00 14.78 8.83
N ILE A 349 -0.08 13.86 7.86
CA ILE A 349 0.08 14.19 6.43
C ILE A 349 -0.96 15.20 5.98
N VAL A 350 -2.23 15.00 6.32
CA VAL A 350 -3.33 15.85 5.85
C VAL A 350 -3.30 17.22 6.54
N GLU A 351 -3.03 17.25 7.85
CA GLU A 351 -2.98 18.49 8.63
C GLU A 351 -1.74 19.33 8.32
N GLU A 352 -0.54 18.72 8.30
CA GLU A 352 0.72 19.43 7.98
C GLU A 352 0.75 19.99 6.55
N GLY A 353 0.16 19.23 5.61
CA GLY A 353 0.06 19.66 4.22
C GLY A 353 -1.06 20.65 3.94
N ASN A 354 -1.98 20.85 4.88
CA ASN A 354 -3.25 21.56 4.66
C ASN A 354 -3.97 21.08 3.38
N VAL A 355 -3.98 19.74 3.18
CA VAL A 355 -4.47 19.11 1.95
C VAL A 355 -5.83 18.43 2.14
N GLY A 356 -6.54 18.76 3.22
CA GLY A 356 -7.84 18.18 3.50
C GLY A 356 -8.31 18.38 4.94
N VAL A 357 -9.26 17.56 5.34
CA VAL A 357 -9.88 17.59 6.66
C VAL A 357 -9.87 16.21 7.30
N VAL A 358 -9.51 16.14 8.58
CA VAL A 358 -9.53 14.91 9.37
C VAL A 358 -10.71 14.93 10.34
N ILE A 359 -11.47 13.82 10.40
CA ILE A 359 -12.52 13.62 11.41
C ILE A 359 -12.04 12.65 12.47
N ASN A 360 -12.48 12.83 13.70
CA ASN A 360 -12.14 11.97 14.83
C ASN A 360 -13.28 11.03 15.20
N GLU A 361 -14.50 11.37 14.86
CA GLU A 361 -15.70 10.62 15.18
C GLU A 361 -16.62 10.52 13.95
N PHE A 362 -17.36 9.42 13.87
CA PHE A 362 -18.30 9.14 12.81
C PHE A 362 -19.73 9.49 13.24
N ASN A 363 -20.05 10.78 13.22
CA ASN A 363 -21.37 11.27 13.56
C ASN A 363 -21.73 12.50 12.73
N LYS A 364 -23.04 12.83 12.70
CA LYS A 364 -23.57 13.92 11.87
C LYS A 364 -22.89 15.25 12.13
N ALA A 365 -22.65 15.61 13.40
CA ALA A 365 -22.04 16.89 13.75
C ALA A 365 -20.60 17.01 13.22
N GLN A 366 -19.80 15.96 13.33
CA GLN A 366 -18.45 15.92 12.77
C GLN A 366 -18.48 15.97 11.23
N TYR A 367 -19.45 15.32 10.59
CA TYR A 367 -19.60 15.38 9.13
C TYR A 367 -19.97 16.81 8.67
N GLU A 368 -20.89 17.49 9.35
CA GLU A 368 -21.26 18.87 9.05
C GLU A 368 -20.06 19.82 9.15
N ILE A 369 -19.30 19.75 10.24
CA ILE A 369 -18.08 20.55 10.45
C ILE A 369 -17.03 20.25 9.37
N ALA A 370 -16.80 18.96 9.07
CA ALA A 370 -15.81 18.57 8.08
C ALA A 370 -16.17 19.03 6.67
N ILE A 371 -17.44 18.96 6.30
CA ILE A 371 -17.95 19.45 5.01
C ILE A 371 -17.78 20.99 4.94
N GLU A 372 -18.12 21.73 5.99
CA GLU A 372 -17.94 23.18 6.03
C GLU A 372 -16.48 23.59 5.87
N ARG A 373 -15.60 22.96 6.62
CA ARG A 373 -14.15 23.18 6.50
C ARG A 373 -13.64 22.83 5.11
N MET A 374 -14.11 21.74 4.51
CA MET A 374 -13.71 21.34 3.16
C MET A 374 -14.22 22.35 2.12
N ILE A 375 -15.47 22.80 2.22
CA ILE A 375 -16.02 23.83 1.31
C ILE A 375 -15.24 25.14 1.42
N ALA A 376 -14.80 25.52 2.62
CA ALA A 376 -13.97 26.70 2.83
C ALA A 376 -12.55 26.57 2.24
N LEU A 377 -12.05 25.35 2.06
CA LEU A 377 -10.79 25.06 1.34
C LEU A 377 -10.94 25.14 -0.18
N LEU A 378 -12.18 25.11 -0.71
CA LEU A 378 -12.42 25.13 -2.15
C LEU A 378 -12.66 26.56 -2.67
N PRO A 379 -12.21 26.90 -3.90
CA PRO A 379 -11.39 26.07 -4.77
C PRO A 379 -9.99 25.82 -4.21
N ALA A 380 -9.57 24.56 -4.17
CA ALA A 380 -8.27 24.19 -3.64
C ALA A 380 -7.14 24.57 -4.60
N ASP A 381 -5.97 24.88 -4.06
CA ASP A 381 -4.74 25.01 -4.85
C ASP A 381 -4.23 23.59 -5.22
N ASN A 382 -4.73 23.08 -6.32
CA ASN A 382 -4.42 21.74 -6.82
C ASN A 382 -2.92 21.54 -7.04
N ILE A 383 -2.19 22.61 -7.42
CA ILE A 383 -0.74 22.54 -7.67
C ILE A 383 0.01 22.37 -6.35
N SER A 384 -0.34 23.15 -5.34
CA SER A 384 0.26 23.02 -4.01
C SER A 384 -0.01 21.65 -3.39
N ILE A 385 -1.22 21.11 -3.53
CA ILE A 385 -1.57 19.77 -3.06
C ILE A 385 -0.71 18.70 -3.77
N ALA A 386 -0.60 18.76 -5.09
CA ALA A 386 0.21 17.83 -5.87
C ALA A 386 1.70 17.91 -5.53
N ASN A 387 2.22 19.11 -5.31
CA ASN A 387 3.60 19.33 -4.88
C ASN A 387 3.86 18.76 -3.47
N TYR A 388 2.90 18.87 -2.58
CA TYR A 388 2.98 18.26 -1.26
C TYR A 388 3.01 16.72 -1.35
N ALA A 389 2.18 16.13 -2.21
CA ALA A 389 2.21 14.69 -2.46
C ALA A 389 3.59 14.22 -2.97
N LYS A 390 4.23 15.00 -3.86
CA LYS A 390 5.61 14.71 -4.31
C LYS A 390 6.60 14.65 -3.16
N LYS A 391 6.48 15.57 -2.21
CA LYS A 391 7.40 15.66 -1.08
C LYS A 391 7.29 14.46 -0.14
N TYR A 392 6.10 13.90 0.09
CA TYR A 392 5.92 12.89 1.11
C TYR A 392 5.85 11.45 0.58
N ALA A 393 5.38 11.21 -0.64
CA ALA A 393 5.07 9.87 -1.15
C ALA A 393 5.35 9.67 -2.65
N SER A 394 6.35 10.35 -3.22
CA SER A 394 6.77 10.06 -4.59
C SER A 394 7.48 8.71 -4.66
N LEU A 395 7.23 7.97 -5.73
CA LEU A 395 7.91 6.70 -6.00
C LEU A 395 9.44 6.88 -6.06
N GLU A 396 9.90 8.00 -6.63
CA GLU A 396 11.32 8.33 -6.73
C GLU A 396 11.98 8.46 -5.35
N ASP A 397 11.34 9.19 -4.42
CA ASP A 397 11.84 9.29 -3.03
C ASP A 397 11.86 7.91 -2.34
N GLY A 398 10.82 7.11 -2.55
CA GLY A 398 10.77 5.75 -2.04
C GLY A 398 11.91 4.87 -2.57
N ILE A 399 12.20 4.93 -3.87
CA ILE A 399 13.33 4.21 -4.50
C ILE A 399 14.65 4.68 -3.91
N ASN A 400 14.87 5.99 -3.77
CA ASN A 400 16.10 6.56 -3.21
C ASN A 400 16.33 6.12 -1.75
N LYS A 401 15.27 6.05 -0.94
CA LYS A 401 15.35 5.53 0.43
C LYS A 401 15.72 4.04 0.46
N TYR A 402 15.14 3.21 -0.41
CA TYR A 402 15.54 1.80 -0.52
C TYR A 402 16.98 1.66 -1.03
N LEU A 403 17.38 2.46 -2.02
CA LEU A 403 18.73 2.46 -2.55
C LEU A 403 19.76 2.78 -1.46
N LYS A 404 19.47 3.78 -0.61
CA LYS A 404 20.30 4.10 0.54
C LYS A 404 20.44 2.91 1.50
N ILE A 405 19.33 2.23 1.84
CA ILE A 405 19.36 1.03 2.68
C ILE A 405 20.25 -0.05 2.07
N TYR A 406 20.10 -0.33 0.77
CA TYR A 406 20.93 -1.31 0.08
C TYR A 406 22.40 -0.94 0.10
N THR A 407 22.73 0.31 -0.22
CA THR A 407 24.10 0.82 -0.22
C THR A 407 24.73 0.75 1.17
N ASP A 408 24.02 1.14 2.21
CA ASP A 408 24.49 1.07 3.59
C ASP A 408 24.90 -0.38 3.96
N ILE A 409 24.04 -1.37 3.61
CA ILE A 409 24.31 -2.79 3.90
C ILE A 409 25.49 -3.32 3.06
N PHE A 410 25.61 -2.91 1.80
CA PHE A 410 26.69 -3.36 0.93
C PHE A 410 28.04 -2.82 1.36
N ASN A 411 28.11 -1.56 1.78
CA ASN A 411 29.37 -0.92 2.24
C ASN A 411 29.88 -1.54 3.54
N THR A 412 29.00 -1.86 4.48
CA THR A 412 29.38 -2.54 5.73
C THR A 412 30.05 -3.90 5.46
N LYS A 413 29.67 -4.60 4.39
CA LYS A 413 30.29 -5.88 3.99
C LYS A 413 31.62 -5.73 3.25
N SER A 414 31.88 -4.60 2.59
CA SER A 414 33.16 -4.35 1.92
C SER A 414 34.28 -4.10 2.94
N ASP A 415 33.96 -3.40 4.03
CA ASP A 415 34.93 -3.09 5.08
C ASP A 415 35.33 -4.33 5.89
N ASP A 416 34.42 -5.29 6.08
CA ASP A 416 34.70 -6.58 6.73
C ASP A 416 35.54 -7.55 5.88
N ARG A 417 35.80 -7.24 4.61
CA ARG A 417 36.57 -8.07 3.67
C ARG A 417 37.99 -7.56 3.39
N THR A 418 38.45 -6.49 4.03
CA THR A 418 39.83 -6.06 3.98
C THR A 418 40.64 -6.96 4.93
N PRO A 419 41.52 -7.86 4.45
CA PRO A 419 42.35 -8.66 5.34
C PRO A 419 43.35 -7.75 6.03
N LEU A 420 43.59 -8.02 7.30
CA LEU A 420 44.79 -7.62 8.05
C LEU A 420 46.03 -8.09 7.33
#